data_eaf5c5a76113f0c6396a4e9d66e1075f
#
_entry.id   eaf5c5a76113f0c6396a4e9d66e1075f
#
_cell.length_a   1.000
_cell.length_b   1.000
_cell.length_c   1.000
_cell.angle_alpha   90.00
_cell.angle_beta   90.00
_cell.angle_gamma   90.00
#
_symmetry.space_group_name_H-M   'P 1'
#
loop_
_entity.id
_entity.type
_entity.pdbx_description
1 polymer ?
#
loop_
_entity_poly.entity_id
_entity_poly.type
_entity_poly.pdbx_seq_one_letter_code
_entity_poly.pdbx_strand_id
1 'polypeptide(L)'
;MRARFGFSALLFLAISCGGSDATTTPPTATNKSIDVFTLPSAFSPSPLQIALGDTIRFNFTVAPDGDGHDVTFDAKAGAPANIPVTRSGIITRVFTTRGSFHYNCFVHPGMSGDIVVQ
;
A
#
# COMPACT_ATOMS: atom_id res chain seq x y z
N MET A 1 -56.97 52.79 35.19
CA MET A 1 -57.04 51.37 34.81
C MET A 1 -55.60 50.92 34.36
N ARG A 2 -55.04 49.96 35.06
CA ARG A 2 -53.60 49.57 34.86
C ARG A 2 -53.59 48.29 34.06
N ALA A 3 -53.00 48.32 32.84
CA ALA A 3 -52.70 47.14 32.04
C ALA A 3 -51.29 46.64 32.40
N ARG A 4 -51.26 45.39 32.87
CA ARG A 4 -49.99 44.69 33.14
C ARG A 4 -49.56 43.85 31.89
N PHE A 5 -48.50 44.25 31.28
CA PHE A 5 -47.89 43.45 30.23
C PHE A 5 -47.01 42.38 30.87
N GLY A 6 -47.39 41.11 30.68
CA GLY A 6 -46.60 39.96 31.03
C GLY A 6 -45.55 39.72 29.96
N PHE A 7 -44.28 39.80 30.36
CA PHE A 7 -43.14 39.45 29.50
C PHE A 7 -42.93 37.94 29.59
N SER A 8 -43.29 37.20 28.53
CA SER A 8 -43.00 35.78 28.42
C SER A 8 -41.62 35.61 27.83
N ALA A 9 -40.62 35.21 28.62
CA ALA A 9 -39.29 34.90 28.18
C ALA A 9 -39.28 33.53 27.51
N LEU A 10 -39.07 33.51 26.21
CA LEU A 10 -38.84 32.27 25.44
C LEU A 10 -37.35 31.88 25.61
N LEU A 11 -37.13 30.80 26.32
CA LEU A 11 -35.78 30.22 26.49
C LEU A 11 -35.46 29.39 25.24
N PHE A 12 -34.62 29.91 24.36
CA PHE A 12 -34.08 29.14 23.22
C PHE A 12 -32.99 28.20 23.74
N LEU A 13 -33.30 26.92 23.73
CA LEU A 13 -32.28 25.87 23.95
C LEU A 13 -31.48 25.72 22.65
N ALA A 14 -30.29 26.27 22.59
CA ALA A 14 -29.34 26.01 21.49
C ALA A 14 -28.80 24.59 21.65
N ILE A 15 -29.29 23.68 20.80
CA ILE A 15 -28.66 22.33 20.65
C ILE A 15 -27.40 22.55 19.84
N SER A 16 -26.28 22.60 20.52
CA SER A 16 -24.94 22.54 19.90
C SER A 16 -24.70 21.11 19.39
N CYS A 17 -24.91 20.93 18.10
CA CYS A 17 -24.49 19.70 17.41
C CYS A 17 -22.97 19.75 17.31
N GLY A 18 -22.28 19.11 18.26
CA GLY A 18 -20.85 18.90 18.21
C GLY A 18 -20.50 17.99 17.01
N GLY A 19 -20.18 18.61 15.86
CA GLY A 19 -19.56 17.90 14.77
C GLY A 19 -18.18 17.41 15.21
N SER A 20 -18.04 16.11 15.41
CA SER A 20 -16.73 15.49 15.53
C SER A 20 -16.08 15.58 14.15
N ASP A 21 -15.23 16.59 13.95
CA ASP A 21 -14.31 16.60 12.83
C ASP A 21 -13.38 15.39 12.99
N ALA A 22 -13.72 14.32 12.28
CA ALA A 22 -12.78 13.23 12.08
C ALA A 22 -11.62 13.80 11.26
N THR A 23 -10.58 14.28 11.94
CA THR A 23 -9.32 14.67 11.32
C THR A 23 -8.74 13.41 10.73
N THR A 24 -9.06 13.15 9.45
CA THR A 24 -8.42 12.10 8.67
C THR A 24 -6.98 12.56 8.43
N THR A 25 -6.09 12.23 9.34
CA THR A 25 -4.66 12.44 9.14
C THR A 25 -4.28 11.65 7.87
N PRO A 26 -3.71 12.28 6.83
CA PRO A 26 -3.22 11.54 5.68
C PRO A 26 -2.25 10.47 6.17
N PRO A 27 -2.32 9.24 5.65
CA PRO A 27 -1.39 8.19 6.07
C PRO A 27 0.03 8.66 5.81
N THR A 28 0.82 8.73 6.86
CA THR A 28 2.23 9.09 6.78
C THR A 28 2.94 8.01 5.96
N ALA A 29 3.65 8.40 4.91
CA ALA A 29 4.51 7.49 4.18
C ALA A 29 5.57 6.93 5.14
N THR A 30 5.62 5.61 5.31
CA THR A 30 6.46 4.98 6.34
C THR A 30 7.89 4.73 5.87
N ASN A 31 8.19 4.80 4.58
CA ASN A 31 9.52 4.55 3.98
C ASN A 31 10.23 3.30 4.55
N LYS A 32 9.47 2.29 4.87
CA LYS A 32 9.99 1.03 5.40
C LYS A 32 10.57 0.19 4.26
N SER A 33 11.64 -0.56 4.55
CA SER A 33 12.19 -1.56 3.63
C SER A 33 11.72 -2.95 4.03
N ILE A 34 11.18 -3.69 3.07
CA ILE A 34 10.61 -5.03 3.27
C ILE A 34 11.25 -5.98 2.26
N ASP A 35 11.69 -7.14 2.74
CA ASP A 35 12.35 -8.13 1.90
C ASP A 35 11.32 -9.07 1.25
N VAL A 36 11.51 -9.32 -0.05
CA VAL A 36 10.88 -10.41 -0.80
C VAL A 36 11.98 -11.29 -1.36
N PHE A 37 11.92 -12.58 -1.06
CA PHE A 37 12.91 -13.55 -1.50
C PHE A 37 12.42 -14.31 -2.73
N THR A 38 13.30 -14.55 -3.68
CA THR A 38 13.07 -15.50 -4.76
C THR A 38 13.42 -16.89 -4.28
N LEU A 39 12.42 -17.75 -4.19
CA LEU A 39 12.59 -19.19 -3.93
C LEU A 39 12.65 -19.93 -5.28
N PRO A 40 12.97 -21.22 -5.32
CA PRO A 40 13.09 -21.95 -6.58
C PRO A 40 11.91 -21.80 -7.55
N SER A 41 10.67 -21.64 -7.03
CA SER A 41 9.46 -21.48 -7.84
C SER A 41 8.41 -20.58 -7.18
N ALA A 42 8.82 -19.69 -6.28
CA ALA A 42 7.90 -18.80 -5.57
C ALA A 42 8.57 -17.51 -5.13
N PHE A 43 7.78 -16.48 -4.92
CA PHE A 43 8.17 -15.27 -4.18
C PHE A 43 7.65 -15.37 -2.74
N SER A 44 8.47 -14.98 -1.76
CA SER A 44 8.10 -15.01 -0.36
C SER A 44 8.57 -13.76 0.41
N PRO A 45 7.70 -13.10 1.20
CA PRO A 45 6.26 -13.34 1.33
C PRO A 45 5.44 -12.91 0.11
N SER A 46 4.34 -13.61 -0.16
CA SER A 46 3.35 -13.23 -1.16
C SER A 46 1.99 -13.89 -0.77
N PRO A 47 0.85 -13.15 -0.80
CA PRO A 47 0.74 -11.71 -1.04
C PRO A 47 1.37 -10.87 0.08
N LEU A 48 1.77 -9.66 -0.23
CA LEU A 48 2.40 -8.74 0.72
C LEU A 48 1.63 -7.41 0.78
N GLN A 49 1.30 -6.96 2.00
CA GLN A 49 0.71 -5.63 2.23
C GLN A 49 1.77 -4.65 2.71
N ILE A 50 1.80 -3.47 2.09
CA ILE A 50 2.75 -2.41 2.41
C ILE A 50 2.05 -1.04 2.48
N ALA A 51 2.72 -0.07 3.08
CA ALA A 51 2.26 1.32 3.07
C ALA A 51 2.79 2.07 1.84
N LEU A 52 2.08 3.15 1.50
CA LEU A 52 2.54 4.07 0.44
C LEU A 52 3.93 4.62 0.79
N GLY A 53 4.85 4.58 -0.17
CA GLY A 53 6.23 5.03 -0.01
C GLY A 53 7.20 3.96 0.50
N ASP A 54 6.71 2.77 0.85
CA ASP A 54 7.57 1.67 1.26
C ASP A 54 8.43 1.16 0.08
N THR A 55 9.56 0.58 0.43
CA THR A 55 10.52 0.01 -0.50
C THR A 55 10.51 -1.51 -0.37
N ILE A 56 10.32 -2.20 -1.48
CA ILE A 56 10.52 -3.65 -1.54
C ILE A 56 11.94 -3.93 -2.00
N ARG A 57 12.62 -4.81 -1.28
CA ARG A 57 13.92 -5.36 -1.59
C ARG A 57 13.73 -6.77 -2.12
N PHE A 58 13.82 -6.94 -3.42
CA PHE A 58 13.80 -8.27 -4.05
C PHE A 58 15.17 -8.89 -3.89
N ASN A 59 15.24 -9.96 -3.10
CA ASN A 59 16.46 -10.70 -2.82
C ASN A 59 16.53 -11.90 -3.75
N PHE A 60 17.38 -11.80 -4.75
CA PHE A 60 17.57 -12.84 -5.75
C PHE A 60 18.57 -13.88 -5.28
N THR A 61 18.18 -15.13 -5.39
CA THR A 61 19.06 -16.30 -5.17
C THR A 61 19.15 -17.09 -6.47
N VAL A 62 20.28 -17.76 -6.66
CA VAL A 62 20.44 -18.64 -7.82
C VAL A 62 19.45 -19.80 -7.69
N ALA A 63 18.63 -19.99 -8.73
CA ALA A 63 17.75 -21.13 -8.79
C ALA A 63 18.53 -22.44 -8.95
N PRO A 64 17.99 -23.60 -8.53
CA PRO A 64 18.68 -24.89 -8.62
C PRO A 64 19.10 -25.30 -10.04
N ASP A 65 18.39 -24.84 -11.05
CA ASP A 65 18.70 -25.02 -12.49
C ASP A 65 19.81 -24.10 -13.00
N GLY A 66 20.29 -23.18 -12.17
CA GLY A 66 21.33 -22.19 -12.51
C GLY A 66 20.77 -20.94 -13.20
N ASP A 67 19.49 -20.90 -13.48
CA ASP A 67 18.81 -19.73 -14.04
C ASP A 67 18.59 -18.64 -12.97
N GLY A 68 18.27 -17.46 -13.42
CA GLY A 68 17.88 -16.36 -12.53
C GLY A 68 16.38 -16.26 -12.42
N HIS A 69 15.93 -15.19 -11.76
CA HIS A 69 14.53 -14.80 -11.68
C HIS A 69 14.36 -13.39 -12.23
N ASP A 70 13.20 -13.10 -12.80
CA ASP A 70 12.78 -11.75 -13.14
C ASP A 70 11.57 -11.34 -12.30
N VAL A 71 11.29 -10.05 -12.26
CA VAL A 71 10.05 -9.49 -11.72
C VAL A 71 9.43 -8.62 -12.78
N THR A 72 8.40 -9.12 -13.42
CA THR A 72 7.65 -8.39 -14.43
C THR A 72 6.26 -8.08 -13.91
N PHE A 73 6.02 -6.79 -13.67
CA PHE A 73 4.72 -6.30 -13.21
C PHE A 73 3.72 -6.29 -14.35
N ASP A 74 2.47 -6.62 -14.05
CA ASP A 74 1.37 -6.41 -14.99
C ASP A 74 1.26 -4.92 -15.35
N ALA A 75 0.87 -4.66 -16.60
CA ALA A 75 0.72 -3.30 -17.10
C ALA A 75 -0.38 -2.55 -16.33
N LYS A 76 0.04 -1.67 -15.42
CA LYS A 76 -0.85 -0.89 -14.57
C LYS A 76 -0.21 0.46 -14.26
N ALA A 77 -1.04 1.51 -14.24
CA ALA A 77 -0.59 2.85 -13.82
C ALA A 77 0.00 2.80 -12.41
N GLY A 78 1.19 3.35 -12.24
CA GLY A 78 1.92 3.37 -10.97
C GLY A 78 2.67 2.08 -10.63
N ALA A 79 2.65 1.08 -11.51
CA ALA A 79 3.51 -0.09 -11.33
C ALA A 79 4.99 0.32 -11.43
N PRO A 80 5.86 -0.21 -10.56
CA PRO A 80 7.29 0.03 -10.66
C PRO A 80 7.88 -0.56 -11.95
N ALA A 81 9.09 -0.12 -12.29
CA ALA A 81 9.82 -0.71 -13.42
C ALA A 81 10.09 -2.20 -13.18
N ASN A 82 9.99 -3.00 -14.23
CA ASN A 82 10.33 -4.42 -14.19
C ASN A 82 11.80 -4.62 -13.77
N ILE A 83 12.10 -5.81 -13.27
CA ILE A 83 13.46 -6.25 -12.96
C ILE A 83 13.82 -7.35 -13.97
N PRO A 84 14.87 -7.15 -14.77
CA PRO A 84 15.31 -8.16 -15.73
C PRO A 84 15.83 -9.41 -15.01
N VAL A 85 16.03 -10.49 -15.74
CA VAL A 85 16.57 -11.74 -15.20
C VAL A 85 17.84 -11.47 -14.40
N THR A 86 17.79 -11.79 -13.13
CA THR A 86 18.84 -11.54 -12.14
C THR A 86 19.12 -12.83 -11.39
N ARG A 87 20.39 -13.23 -11.31
CA ARG A 87 20.79 -14.49 -10.67
C ARG A 87 21.06 -14.35 -9.18
N SER A 88 21.53 -13.19 -8.75
CA SER A 88 21.83 -12.94 -7.33
C SER A 88 21.86 -11.46 -7.03
N GLY A 89 21.73 -11.12 -5.75
CA GLY A 89 21.78 -9.74 -5.26
C GLY A 89 20.43 -9.19 -4.88
N ILE A 90 20.40 -7.89 -4.57
CA ILE A 90 19.19 -7.21 -4.11
C ILE A 90 18.89 -6.07 -5.07
N ILE A 91 17.65 -6.03 -5.56
CA ILE A 91 17.14 -4.90 -6.37
C ILE A 91 15.92 -4.35 -5.69
N THR A 92 15.85 -3.03 -5.57
CA THR A 92 14.78 -2.34 -4.85
C THR A 92 13.75 -1.72 -5.77
N ARG A 93 12.51 -1.63 -5.28
CA ARG A 93 11.42 -0.88 -5.90
C ARG A 93 10.65 -0.10 -4.84
N VAL A 94 10.43 1.18 -5.07
CA VAL A 94 9.61 2.03 -4.23
C VAL A 94 8.19 2.06 -4.78
N PHE A 95 7.19 1.92 -3.92
CA PHE A 95 5.79 1.94 -4.30
C PHE A 95 5.16 3.28 -3.94
N THR A 96 4.95 4.12 -4.93
CA THR A 96 4.43 5.49 -4.80
C THR A 96 2.97 5.65 -5.19
N THR A 97 2.29 4.55 -5.51
CA THR A 97 0.89 4.53 -5.92
C THR A 97 0.14 3.44 -5.16
N ARG A 98 -1.04 3.78 -4.63
CA ARG A 98 -1.93 2.83 -3.96
C ARG A 98 -2.53 1.83 -4.94
N GLY A 99 -2.80 0.63 -4.47
CA GLY A 99 -3.46 -0.41 -5.24
C GLY A 99 -2.77 -1.76 -5.17
N SER A 100 -3.27 -2.73 -5.91
CA SER A 100 -2.69 -4.06 -5.99
C SER A 100 -1.84 -4.16 -7.25
N PHE A 101 -0.63 -4.67 -7.10
CA PHE A 101 0.36 -4.87 -8.17
C PHE A 101 0.72 -6.34 -8.23
N HIS A 102 0.24 -7.00 -9.29
CA HIS A 102 0.60 -8.38 -9.59
C HIS A 102 1.89 -8.40 -10.39
N TYR A 103 2.74 -9.41 -10.17
CA TYR A 103 3.98 -9.60 -10.91
C TYR A 103 4.28 -11.09 -11.11
N ASN A 104 5.01 -11.38 -12.16
CA ASN A 104 5.37 -12.74 -12.59
C ASN A 104 6.88 -12.87 -12.75
N CYS A 105 7.37 -14.10 -12.61
CA CYS A 105 8.67 -14.51 -13.11
C CYS A 105 8.45 -15.32 -14.40
N PHE A 106 8.92 -14.84 -15.53
CA PHE A 106 8.76 -15.54 -16.80
C PHE A 106 9.79 -16.65 -17.02
N VAL A 107 10.87 -16.66 -16.25
CA VAL A 107 11.86 -17.76 -16.27
C VAL A 107 11.25 -19.05 -15.71
N HIS A 108 10.38 -18.92 -14.68
CA HIS A 108 9.78 -20.05 -14.00
C HIS A 108 8.25 -19.99 -14.12
N PRO A 109 7.63 -20.70 -15.07
CA PRO A 109 6.18 -20.68 -15.27
C PRO A 109 5.41 -20.96 -13.97
N GLY A 110 4.41 -20.12 -13.68
CA GLY A 110 3.59 -20.24 -12.47
C GLY A 110 4.16 -19.54 -11.22
N MET A 111 5.37 -18.99 -11.29
CA MET A 111 5.93 -18.17 -10.21
C MET A 111 5.41 -16.74 -10.30
N SER A 112 4.58 -16.33 -9.33
CA SER A 112 3.99 -14.99 -9.28
C SER A 112 3.87 -14.48 -7.86
N GLY A 113 3.58 -13.20 -7.73
CA GLY A 113 3.34 -12.55 -6.45
C GLY A 113 2.44 -11.33 -6.56
N ASP A 114 1.95 -10.88 -5.41
CA ASP A 114 1.07 -9.74 -5.27
C ASP A 114 1.57 -8.80 -4.18
N ILE A 115 1.58 -7.50 -4.48
CA ILE A 115 1.85 -6.44 -3.52
C ILE A 115 0.64 -5.52 -3.45
N VAL A 116 0.09 -5.34 -2.26
CA VAL A 116 -1.04 -4.43 -1.99
C VAL A 116 -0.52 -3.22 -1.24
N VAL A 117 -0.62 -2.04 -1.86
CA VAL A 117 -0.19 -0.74 -1.31
C VAL A 117 -1.41 -0.02 -0.73
N GLN A 118 -1.37 0.25 0.58
CA GLN A 118 -2.46 0.90 1.34
C GLN A 118 -2.14 2.35 1.71
#